data_166a0c8fd80704514648ba42a95a8da1
#
_entry.id   166a0c8fd80704514648ba42a95a8da1
#
_cell.length_a   1.000
_cell.length_b   1.000
_cell.length_c   1.000
_cell.angle_alpha   90.00
_cell.angle_beta   90.00
_cell.angle_gamma   90.00
#
_symmetry.space_group_name_H-M   'P 1'
#
loop_
_entity.id
_entity.type
_entity.pdbx_description
1 polymer ?
#
loop_
_entity_poly.entity_id
_entity_poly.type
_entity_poly.pdbx_seq_one_letter_code
_entity_poly.pdbx_strand_id
1 'polypeptide(L)'
;MGVKLNTCFKIVIPVFFVIQFFNVIEPQDVNSASVNEPTITILQPSDGDSVPSGEDSKVEVTGTYSQDIKDDIWVIIWPEKASGSGWPQSDDAKSGAPAIKKDGRWSVTCYFGGSPQDFEVAVYTATKSASAFLRDKIIEWYKSGNYPGISATSLPKGLTESNRIKVTKPQ
;
A
#
# COMPACT_ATOMS: atom_id res chain seq x y z
N MET A 1 76.83 11.44 61.41
CA MET A 1 75.47 11.47 60.85
C MET A 1 75.56 11.17 59.33
N GLY A 2 75.42 9.94 58.98
CA GLY A 2 75.63 9.49 57.61
C GLY A 2 74.32 9.10 56.99
N VAL A 3 73.99 9.69 55.86
CA VAL A 3 72.87 9.33 55.07
C VAL A 3 73.35 8.43 53.90
N LYS A 4 72.92 7.16 53.89
CA LYS A 4 73.13 6.20 52.78
C LYS A 4 72.12 6.43 51.73
N LEU A 5 72.53 6.81 50.51
CA LEU A 5 71.71 6.74 49.32
C LEU A 5 71.78 5.34 48.74
N ASN A 6 70.64 4.64 48.70
CA ASN A 6 70.47 3.43 47.94
C ASN A 6 69.86 3.77 46.58
N THR A 7 70.66 3.71 45.52
CA THR A 7 70.20 3.88 44.16
C THR A 7 69.76 2.49 43.61
N CYS A 8 68.47 2.34 43.47
CA CYS A 8 67.91 1.10 42.87
C CYS A 8 67.69 1.37 41.35
N PHE A 9 68.50 0.69 40.53
CA PHE A 9 68.43 0.73 39.06
C PHE A 9 67.30 -0.19 38.61
N LYS A 10 66.20 0.40 38.11
CA LYS A 10 65.12 -0.39 37.47
C LYS A 10 65.46 -0.51 35.99
N ILE A 11 65.71 -1.76 35.55
CA ILE A 11 65.79 -2.13 34.14
C ILE A 11 64.39 -2.17 33.59
N VAL A 12 64.08 -1.31 32.63
CA VAL A 12 62.82 -1.35 31.88
C VAL A 12 63.09 -2.11 30.60
N ILE A 13 62.48 -3.30 30.50
CA ILE A 13 62.48 -4.09 29.28
C ILE A 13 61.31 -3.61 28.42
N PRO A 14 61.52 -3.13 27.18
CA PRO A 14 60.41 -2.80 26.29
C PRO A 14 59.79 -4.11 25.76
N VAL A 15 58.56 -4.36 26.14
CA VAL A 15 57.74 -5.40 25.56
C VAL A 15 57.24 -4.88 24.20
N PHE A 16 57.82 -5.42 23.12
CA PHE A 16 57.27 -5.21 21.77
C PHE A 16 55.99 -6.00 21.65
N PHE A 17 54.84 -5.27 21.64
CA PHE A 17 53.56 -5.85 21.30
C PHE A 17 53.46 -5.99 19.77
N VAL A 18 53.63 -7.17 19.24
CA VAL A 18 53.37 -7.49 17.83
C VAL A 18 51.86 -7.62 17.72
N ILE A 19 51.21 -6.59 17.22
CA ILE A 19 49.76 -6.66 16.83
C ILE A 19 49.70 -7.45 15.48
N GLN A 20 49.36 -8.68 15.57
CA GLN A 20 48.97 -9.42 14.37
C GLN A 20 47.56 -9.01 13.98
N PHE A 21 47.41 -8.24 12.91
CA PHE A 21 46.15 -8.02 12.26
C PHE A 21 45.68 -9.32 11.60
N PHE A 22 44.82 -10.05 12.27
CA PHE A 22 43.99 -11.05 11.62
C PHE A 22 42.99 -10.32 10.76
N ASN A 23 43.17 -10.31 9.45
CA ASN A 23 42.09 -9.98 8.51
C ASN A 23 41.07 -11.12 8.60
N VAL A 24 40.08 -10.93 9.46
CA VAL A 24 38.85 -11.71 9.43
C VAL A 24 38.10 -11.27 8.16
N ILE A 25 38.24 -12.04 7.10
CA ILE A 25 37.35 -11.95 5.94
C ILE A 25 36.02 -12.50 6.43
N GLU A 26 35.11 -11.60 6.85
CA GLU A 26 33.72 -11.98 7.05
C GLU A 26 33.16 -12.49 5.71
N PRO A 27 32.55 -13.68 5.67
CA PRO A 27 31.84 -14.09 4.49
C PRO A 27 30.71 -13.09 4.26
N GLN A 28 30.80 -12.37 3.15
CA GLN A 28 29.70 -11.56 2.64
C GLN A 28 28.56 -12.53 2.33
N ASP A 29 27.53 -12.53 3.15
CA ASP A 29 26.27 -13.20 2.86
C ASP A 29 25.62 -12.50 1.65
N VAL A 30 26.03 -12.91 0.44
CA VAL A 30 25.48 -12.47 -0.85
C VAL A 30 24.13 -13.15 -1.14
N ASN A 31 23.29 -13.27 -0.15
CA ASN A 31 21.93 -13.79 -0.37
C ASN A 31 20.85 -12.91 0.28
N SER A 32 20.96 -11.61 0.06
CA SER A 32 19.78 -10.75 0.15
C SER A 32 18.91 -11.04 -1.06
N ALA A 33 18.22 -12.18 -1.04
CA ALA A 33 17.04 -12.34 -1.88
C ALA A 33 16.15 -11.14 -1.56
N SER A 34 16.05 -10.22 -2.51
CA SER A 34 15.08 -9.14 -2.47
C SER A 34 13.72 -9.80 -2.32
N VAL A 35 13.20 -9.84 -1.11
CA VAL A 35 11.82 -10.22 -0.86
C VAL A 35 11.02 -9.10 -1.51
N ASN A 36 10.57 -9.33 -2.76
CA ASN A 36 9.65 -8.42 -3.40
C ASN A 36 8.38 -8.41 -2.54
N GLU A 37 8.17 -7.33 -1.82
CA GLU A 37 6.92 -7.16 -1.08
C GLU A 37 5.73 -7.28 -2.04
N PRO A 38 4.64 -7.92 -1.60
CA PRO A 38 3.43 -8.03 -2.40
C PRO A 38 2.95 -6.64 -2.83
N THR A 39 2.84 -6.41 -4.13
CA THR A 39 2.48 -5.11 -4.68
C THR A 39 1.19 -5.17 -5.47
N ILE A 40 0.37 -4.11 -5.35
CA ILE A 40 -0.76 -3.83 -6.23
C ILE A 40 -0.57 -2.43 -6.77
N THR A 41 -0.72 -2.28 -8.09
CA THR A 41 -0.60 -0.98 -8.75
C THR A 41 -1.83 -0.69 -9.60
N ILE A 42 -2.16 0.58 -9.78
CA ILE A 42 -3.12 1.08 -10.76
C ILE A 42 -2.32 1.39 -12.04
N LEU A 43 -2.79 0.89 -13.19
CA LEU A 43 -2.20 1.17 -14.50
C LEU A 43 -3.04 2.16 -15.30
N GLN A 44 -4.36 2.05 -15.19
CA GLN A 44 -5.31 2.92 -15.87
C GLN A 44 -6.50 3.22 -14.94
N PRO A 45 -6.93 4.49 -14.90
CA PRO A 45 -6.28 5.66 -15.46
C PRO A 45 -4.93 5.95 -14.79
N SER A 46 -4.10 6.80 -15.40
CA SER A 46 -2.86 7.31 -14.80
C SER A 46 -3.15 8.43 -13.81
N ASP A 47 -2.21 8.69 -12.92
CA ASP A 47 -2.31 9.84 -12.01
C ASP A 47 -2.38 11.16 -12.80
N GLY A 48 -3.37 12.00 -12.48
CA GLY A 48 -3.64 13.26 -13.19
C GLY A 48 -4.51 13.15 -14.43
N ASP A 49 -4.92 11.95 -14.85
CA ASP A 49 -5.78 11.78 -16.01
C ASP A 49 -7.18 12.40 -15.80
N SER A 50 -7.82 12.75 -16.92
CA SER A 50 -9.23 13.12 -16.91
C SER A 50 -10.11 11.92 -17.18
N VAL A 51 -11.18 11.78 -16.38
CA VAL A 51 -12.25 10.82 -16.64
C VAL A 51 -13.36 11.47 -17.45
N PRO A 52 -14.20 10.70 -18.17
CA PRO A 52 -15.29 11.27 -18.96
C PRO A 52 -16.22 12.17 -18.14
N SER A 53 -16.73 13.23 -18.75
CA SER A 53 -17.79 14.07 -18.17
C SER A 53 -19.16 13.37 -18.27
N GLY A 54 -20.13 13.80 -17.48
CA GLY A 54 -21.49 13.24 -17.50
C GLY A 54 -21.86 12.55 -16.17
N GLU A 55 -23.17 12.39 -15.94
CA GLU A 55 -23.67 11.85 -14.65
C GLU A 55 -23.31 10.37 -14.46
N ASP A 56 -23.31 9.58 -15.55
CA ASP A 56 -23.03 8.13 -15.56
C ASP A 56 -21.61 7.82 -16.05
N SER A 57 -20.64 8.67 -15.70
CA SER A 57 -19.25 8.48 -16.11
C SER A 57 -18.71 7.14 -15.56
N LYS A 58 -18.42 6.23 -16.48
CA LYS A 58 -17.86 4.90 -16.19
C LYS A 58 -16.48 4.77 -16.79
N VAL A 59 -15.54 4.29 -16.00
CA VAL A 59 -14.18 4.00 -16.44
C VAL A 59 -13.77 2.64 -15.94
N GLU A 60 -13.22 1.81 -16.81
CA GLU A 60 -12.55 0.60 -16.37
C GLU A 60 -11.21 1.00 -15.71
N VAL A 61 -11.10 0.73 -14.41
CA VAL A 61 -9.86 0.89 -13.67
C VAL A 61 -9.14 -0.44 -13.67
N THR A 62 -7.88 -0.44 -14.10
CA THR A 62 -7.08 -1.65 -14.25
C THR A 62 -5.75 -1.54 -13.55
N GLY A 63 -5.16 -2.68 -13.24
CA GLY A 63 -3.86 -2.70 -12.61
C GLY A 63 -3.19 -4.07 -12.61
N THR A 64 -2.08 -4.15 -11.89
CA THR A 64 -1.35 -5.40 -11.68
C THR A 64 -1.32 -5.76 -10.20
N TYR A 65 -1.14 -7.05 -9.91
CA TYR A 65 -0.93 -7.56 -8.57
C TYR A 65 0.09 -8.69 -8.57
N SER A 66 0.86 -8.81 -7.48
CA SER A 66 1.74 -9.94 -7.26
C SER A 66 0.91 -11.21 -7.04
N GLN A 67 1.27 -12.32 -7.69
CA GLN A 67 0.48 -13.56 -7.68
C GLN A 67 0.37 -14.24 -6.31
N ASP A 68 1.17 -13.86 -5.34
CA ASP A 68 1.11 -14.27 -3.94
C ASP A 68 -0.06 -13.62 -3.17
N ILE A 69 -0.63 -12.51 -3.69
CA ILE A 69 -1.81 -11.86 -3.10
C ILE A 69 -3.04 -12.73 -3.31
N LYS A 70 -3.50 -13.35 -2.22
CA LYS A 70 -4.71 -14.20 -2.21
C LYS A 70 -5.97 -13.43 -1.82
N ASP A 71 -5.81 -12.32 -1.12
CA ASP A 71 -6.89 -11.44 -0.68
C ASP A 71 -7.64 -10.83 -1.87
N ASP A 72 -8.88 -10.42 -1.64
CA ASP A 72 -9.67 -9.71 -2.63
C ASP A 72 -9.09 -8.31 -2.88
N ILE A 73 -9.23 -7.83 -4.13
CA ILE A 73 -8.85 -6.48 -4.51
C ILE A 73 -10.11 -5.62 -4.60
N TRP A 74 -10.08 -4.47 -3.93
CA TRP A 74 -11.15 -3.50 -3.94
C TRP A 74 -10.66 -2.14 -4.39
N VAL A 75 -11.47 -1.45 -5.17
CA VAL A 75 -11.27 -0.04 -5.51
C VAL A 75 -12.32 0.78 -4.78
N ILE A 76 -11.90 1.87 -4.15
CA ILE A 76 -12.78 2.85 -3.52
C ILE A 76 -12.52 4.20 -4.15
N ILE A 77 -13.58 4.85 -4.63
CA ILE A 77 -13.55 6.20 -5.19
C ILE A 77 -13.87 7.19 -4.10
N TRP A 78 -13.02 8.20 -3.93
CA TRP A 78 -13.13 9.26 -2.94
C TRP A 78 -13.29 10.61 -3.65
N PRO A 79 -14.53 11.13 -3.85
CA PRO A 79 -14.73 12.46 -4.41
C PRO A 79 -14.24 13.53 -3.44
N GLU A 80 -13.51 14.51 -3.90
CA GLU A 80 -12.97 15.60 -3.07
C GLU A 80 -14.06 16.34 -2.29
N LYS A 81 -15.22 16.58 -2.94
CA LYS A 81 -16.36 17.31 -2.35
C LYS A 81 -17.22 16.46 -1.41
N ALA A 82 -16.89 15.18 -1.20
CA ALA A 82 -17.74 14.28 -0.40
C ALA A 82 -17.34 14.17 1.08
N SER A 83 -16.57 15.11 1.60
CA SER A 83 -16.22 15.23 3.04
C SER A 83 -15.70 13.93 3.66
N GLY A 84 -14.82 13.21 2.94
CA GLY A 84 -14.19 11.98 3.42
C GLY A 84 -15.05 10.72 3.32
N SER A 85 -16.12 10.73 2.52
CA SER A 85 -16.89 9.54 2.16
C SER A 85 -16.35 8.92 0.88
N GLY A 86 -16.24 7.59 0.85
CA GLY A 86 -15.79 6.82 -0.31
C GLY A 86 -16.83 5.78 -0.73
N TRP A 87 -16.78 5.40 -1.99
CA TRP A 87 -17.68 4.42 -2.61
C TRP A 87 -16.88 3.23 -3.13
N PRO A 88 -16.99 2.04 -2.51
CA PRO A 88 -16.42 0.82 -3.07
C PRO A 88 -17.07 0.50 -4.41
N GLN A 89 -16.27 0.05 -5.36
CA GLN A 89 -16.67 -0.21 -6.73
C GLN A 89 -16.84 -1.71 -7.00
N SER A 90 -17.78 -2.04 -7.87
CA SER A 90 -18.08 -3.41 -8.28
C SER A 90 -18.70 -3.40 -9.68
N ASP A 91 -18.32 -4.37 -10.53
CA ASP A 91 -18.92 -4.55 -11.85
C ASP A 91 -20.38 -4.99 -11.77
N ASP A 92 -20.77 -5.62 -10.66
CA ASP A 92 -22.13 -6.06 -10.40
C ASP A 92 -22.61 -5.67 -9.00
N ALA A 93 -23.36 -4.58 -8.92
CA ALA A 93 -23.92 -4.09 -7.67
C ALA A 93 -24.92 -5.09 -7.00
N LYS A 94 -25.48 -6.05 -7.74
CA LYS A 94 -26.37 -7.06 -7.16
C LYS A 94 -25.60 -8.08 -6.33
N SER A 95 -24.44 -8.48 -6.79
CA SER A 95 -23.56 -9.41 -6.07
C SER A 95 -22.53 -8.70 -5.20
N GLY A 96 -22.24 -7.41 -5.50
CA GLY A 96 -21.21 -6.66 -4.83
C GLY A 96 -19.84 -7.30 -4.95
N ALA A 97 -19.53 -7.86 -6.12
CA ALA A 97 -18.26 -8.58 -6.33
C ALA A 97 -17.05 -7.63 -6.28
N PRO A 98 -15.90 -8.08 -5.72
CA PRO A 98 -14.65 -7.36 -5.80
C PRO A 98 -14.12 -7.30 -7.25
N ALA A 99 -13.00 -6.57 -7.46
CA ALA A 99 -12.33 -6.52 -8.74
C ALA A 99 -12.00 -7.92 -9.29
N ILE A 100 -12.14 -8.09 -10.60
CA ILE A 100 -11.80 -9.35 -11.29
C ILE A 100 -10.28 -9.49 -11.33
N LYS A 101 -9.76 -10.62 -10.83
CA LYS A 101 -8.34 -10.96 -10.85
C LYS A 101 -8.07 -12.06 -11.89
N LYS A 102 -7.12 -11.83 -12.79
CA LYS A 102 -6.69 -12.82 -13.79
C LYS A 102 -5.23 -12.57 -14.19
N ASP A 103 -4.40 -13.60 -14.12
CA ASP A 103 -3.03 -13.62 -14.65
C ASP A 103 -2.15 -12.42 -14.21
N GLY A 104 -2.19 -12.05 -12.92
CA GLY A 104 -1.44 -10.93 -12.38
C GLY A 104 -2.02 -9.55 -12.72
N ARG A 105 -3.20 -9.50 -13.35
CA ARG A 105 -3.95 -8.28 -13.65
C ARG A 105 -5.26 -8.26 -12.90
N TRP A 106 -5.75 -7.07 -12.61
CA TRP A 106 -7.09 -6.86 -12.05
C TRP A 106 -7.80 -5.74 -12.80
N SER A 107 -9.13 -5.79 -12.79
CA SER A 107 -9.97 -4.72 -13.34
C SER A 107 -11.29 -4.62 -12.59
N VAL A 108 -11.86 -3.43 -12.61
CA VAL A 108 -13.21 -3.12 -12.13
C VAL A 108 -13.72 -1.86 -12.80
N THR A 109 -15.01 -1.84 -13.16
CA THR A 109 -15.68 -0.63 -13.65
C THR A 109 -15.97 0.31 -12.48
N CYS A 110 -15.44 1.52 -12.54
CA CYS A 110 -15.63 2.57 -11.57
C CYS A 110 -16.60 3.63 -12.06
N TYR A 111 -17.44 4.14 -11.16
CA TYR A 111 -18.42 5.19 -11.43
C TYR A 111 -17.96 6.50 -10.80
N PHE A 112 -17.78 7.53 -11.64
CA PHE A 112 -17.42 8.89 -11.23
C PHE A 112 -18.65 9.78 -11.27
N GLY A 113 -19.59 9.53 -10.36
CA GLY A 113 -20.86 10.26 -10.26
C GLY A 113 -20.70 11.70 -9.79
N GLY A 114 -21.83 12.43 -9.76
CA GLY A 114 -21.88 13.80 -9.24
C GLY A 114 -21.32 14.87 -10.19
N SER A 115 -21.17 16.07 -9.63
CA SER A 115 -20.66 17.25 -10.37
C SER A 115 -19.18 17.14 -10.66
N PRO A 116 -18.66 17.96 -11.63
CA PRO A 116 -17.23 18.07 -11.91
C PRO A 116 -16.39 18.34 -10.67
N GLN A 117 -15.36 17.56 -10.45
CA GLN A 117 -14.45 17.61 -9.31
C GLN A 117 -13.28 16.66 -9.49
N ASP A 118 -12.33 16.72 -8.58
CA ASP A 118 -11.27 15.74 -8.46
C ASP A 118 -11.74 14.53 -7.62
N PHE A 119 -11.19 13.39 -7.95
CA PHE A 119 -11.42 12.13 -7.27
C PHE A 119 -10.09 11.47 -6.93
N GLU A 120 -10.02 10.85 -5.77
CA GLU A 120 -8.96 9.89 -5.48
C GLU A 120 -9.49 8.47 -5.77
N VAL A 121 -8.72 7.71 -6.51
CA VAL A 121 -8.95 6.30 -6.80
C VAL A 121 -7.96 5.51 -5.99
N ALA A 122 -8.42 4.80 -4.98
CA ALA A 122 -7.56 4.02 -4.11
C ALA A 122 -7.84 2.53 -4.24
N VAL A 123 -6.79 1.71 -4.36
CA VAL A 123 -6.88 0.25 -4.41
C VAL A 123 -6.41 -0.36 -3.10
N TYR A 124 -7.15 -1.35 -2.64
CA TYR A 124 -6.95 -2.04 -1.37
C TYR A 124 -6.88 -3.55 -1.55
N THR A 125 -6.09 -4.21 -0.69
CA THR A 125 -6.33 -5.61 -0.36
C THR A 125 -7.37 -5.71 0.75
N ALA A 126 -8.19 -6.74 0.71
CA ALA A 126 -9.23 -6.96 1.70
C ALA A 126 -9.24 -8.42 2.18
N THR A 127 -9.10 -8.61 3.48
CA THR A 127 -9.37 -9.91 4.10
C THR A 127 -10.81 -10.35 3.78
N LYS A 128 -11.12 -11.64 3.95
CA LYS A 128 -12.48 -12.16 3.70
C LYS A 128 -13.56 -11.40 4.46
N SER A 129 -13.29 -11.00 5.71
CA SER A 129 -14.26 -10.24 6.53
C SER A 129 -14.44 -8.80 6.03
N ALA A 130 -13.35 -8.12 5.64
CA ALA A 130 -13.42 -6.79 5.08
C ALA A 130 -14.12 -6.78 3.71
N SER A 131 -13.81 -7.76 2.86
CA SER A 131 -14.47 -7.95 1.57
C SER A 131 -15.98 -8.21 1.73
N ALA A 132 -16.38 -9.05 2.68
CA ALA A 132 -17.79 -9.29 2.99
C ALA A 132 -18.51 -7.99 3.41
N PHE A 133 -17.88 -7.19 4.28
CA PHE A 133 -18.45 -5.89 4.69
C PHE A 133 -18.71 -4.97 3.51
N LEU A 134 -17.72 -4.79 2.60
CA LEU A 134 -17.86 -3.93 1.42
C LEU A 134 -18.96 -4.44 0.49
N ARG A 135 -18.99 -5.76 0.24
CA ARG A 135 -20.03 -6.41 -0.55
C ARG A 135 -21.41 -6.16 0.01
N ASP A 136 -21.60 -6.38 1.32
CA ASP A 136 -22.89 -6.21 1.97
C ASP A 136 -23.36 -4.76 1.88
N LYS A 137 -22.46 -3.78 1.99
CA LYS A 137 -22.78 -2.35 1.80
C LYS A 137 -23.26 -2.05 0.37
N ILE A 138 -22.57 -2.57 -0.66
CA ILE A 138 -23.00 -2.38 -2.05
C ILE A 138 -24.39 -2.99 -2.28
N ILE A 139 -24.62 -4.22 -1.79
CA ILE A 139 -25.92 -4.91 -1.92
C ILE A 139 -27.04 -4.14 -1.18
N GLU A 140 -26.76 -3.66 0.03
CA GLU A 140 -27.68 -2.82 0.82
C GLU A 140 -28.08 -1.56 0.03
N TRP A 141 -27.10 -0.84 -0.51
CA TRP A 141 -27.32 0.36 -1.30
C TRP A 141 -28.10 0.09 -2.59
N TYR A 142 -27.73 -0.97 -3.30
CA TYR A 142 -28.44 -1.39 -4.51
C TYR A 142 -29.91 -1.67 -4.22
N LYS A 143 -30.23 -2.36 -3.12
CA LYS A 143 -31.61 -2.68 -2.74
C LYS A 143 -32.40 -1.46 -2.29
N SER A 144 -31.78 -0.52 -1.59
CA SER A 144 -32.44 0.69 -1.07
C SER A 144 -32.50 1.83 -2.09
N GLY A 145 -31.67 1.80 -3.15
CA GLY A 145 -31.49 2.91 -4.08
C GLY A 145 -30.79 4.13 -3.45
N ASN A 146 -30.21 3.97 -2.26
CA ASN A 146 -29.53 5.04 -1.54
C ASN A 146 -28.06 4.69 -1.34
N TYR A 147 -27.16 5.58 -1.77
CA TYR A 147 -25.70 5.36 -1.82
C TYR A 147 -24.97 6.40 -0.96
N PRO A 148 -25.02 6.33 0.38
CA PRO A 148 -24.48 7.37 1.26
C PRO A 148 -22.94 7.42 1.30
N GLY A 149 -22.25 6.38 0.78
CA GLY A 149 -20.82 6.20 0.92
C GLY A 149 -20.43 5.64 2.30
N ILE A 150 -19.13 5.35 2.45
CA ILE A 150 -18.54 4.89 3.72
C ILE A 150 -17.52 5.95 4.15
N SER A 151 -17.64 6.45 5.38
CA SER A 151 -16.63 7.34 5.94
C SER A 151 -15.27 6.63 6.05
N ALA A 152 -14.20 7.34 5.77
CA ALA A 152 -12.83 6.80 5.93
C ALA A 152 -12.57 6.22 7.34
N THR A 153 -13.19 6.82 8.38
CA THR A 153 -13.08 6.34 9.76
C THR A 153 -13.91 5.09 10.06
N SER A 154 -14.84 4.72 9.15
CA SER A 154 -15.73 3.56 9.26
C SER A 154 -15.33 2.40 8.36
N LEU A 155 -14.17 2.48 7.70
CA LEU A 155 -13.64 1.38 6.92
C LEU A 155 -13.39 0.14 7.81
N PRO A 156 -13.68 -1.07 7.34
CA PRO A 156 -13.49 -2.27 8.12
C PRO A 156 -12.01 -2.57 8.36
N LYS A 157 -11.70 -3.16 9.52
CA LYS A 157 -10.37 -3.73 9.77
C LYS A 157 -10.08 -4.82 8.74
N GLY A 158 -8.82 -4.88 8.27
CA GLY A 158 -8.40 -5.84 7.25
C GLY A 158 -8.50 -5.32 5.82
N LEU A 159 -8.77 -4.02 5.64
CA LEU A 159 -8.47 -3.27 4.44
C LEU A 159 -7.06 -2.67 4.56
N THR A 160 -6.22 -2.93 3.56
CA THR A 160 -4.88 -2.33 3.47
C THR A 160 -4.77 -1.61 2.13
N GLU A 161 -4.57 -0.30 2.18
CA GLU A 161 -4.36 0.51 0.98
C GLU A 161 -2.99 0.17 0.36
N SER A 162 -2.97 -0.10 -0.94
CA SER A 162 -1.77 -0.49 -1.67
C SER A 162 -1.31 0.58 -2.65
N ASN A 163 -2.24 1.32 -3.25
CA ASN A 163 -1.93 2.37 -4.21
C ASN A 163 -3.07 3.39 -4.29
N ARG A 164 -2.76 4.64 -4.67
CA ARG A 164 -3.73 5.72 -4.84
C ARG A 164 -3.28 6.67 -5.93
N ILE A 165 -4.21 7.13 -6.75
CA ILE A 165 -4.02 8.14 -7.79
C ILE A 165 -5.11 9.21 -7.68
N LYS A 166 -4.89 10.36 -8.33
CA LYS A 166 -5.90 11.40 -8.54
C LYS A 166 -6.34 11.42 -9.99
N VAL A 167 -7.62 11.65 -10.21
CA VAL A 167 -8.19 11.88 -11.54
C VAL A 167 -9.17 13.04 -11.48
N THR A 168 -9.36 13.76 -12.61
CA THR A 168 -10.24 14.91 -12.69
C THR A 168 -11.43 14.62 -13.59
N LYS A 169 -12.64 14.88 -13.10
CA LYS A 169 -13.84 14.92 -13.91
C LYS A 169 -14.07 16.37 -14.38
N PRO A 170 -13.87 16.68 -15.66
CA PRO A 170 -14.02 18.02 -16.19
C PRO A 170 -15.49 18.45 -16.23
N GLN A 171 -15.70 19.73 -16.49
CA GLN A 171 -17.03 20.32 -16.70
C GLN A 171 -17.69 19.86 -18.00
#